data_61453c9a3c847fbb16e36eed495f0c2e
#
_entry.id   61453c9a3c847fbb16e36eed495f0c2e
#
_cell.length_a   1.000
_cell.length_b   1.000
_cell.length_c   1.000
_cell.angle_alpha   90.00
_cell.angle_beta   90.00
_cell.angle_gamma   90.00
#
_symmetry.space_group_name_H-M   'P 1'
#
loop_
_entity.id
_entity.type
_entity.pdbx_description
1 polymer ?
#
loop_
_entity_poly.entity_id
_entity_poly.type
_entity_poly.pdbx_seq_one_letter_code
_entity_poly.pdbx_strand_id
1 'polypeptide(L)'
;MTKSIEDFFTAWCEGDADKRNAMIAGAVAEPVFYADPRSEAPIEDLAALQSYVGMFSEMAPGMPVSVTNESQVVNFVRATVQFGEGEQSQKGQYTIDLDANGKMARIVGFPGMGA
;
A
#
# COMPACT_ATOMS: atom_id res chain seq x y z
N MET A 1 1.79 9.90 11.44
CA MET A 1 1.30 8.84 10.56
C MET A 1 1.97 7.52 10.88
N THR A 2 1.33 6.42 10.55
CA THR A 2 1.86 5.09 10.85
C THR A 2 3.03 4.76 9.93
N LYS A 3 4.19 4.46 10.52
CA LYS A 3 5.41 4.26 9.75
C LYS A 3 5.30 3.12 8.73
N SER A 4 4.73 1.98 9.11
CA SER A 4 4.60 0.84 8.20
C SER A 4 3.75 1.19 6.99
N ILE A 5 2.68 1.95 7.17
CA ILE A 5 1.80 2.37 6.09
C ILE A 5 2.52 3.34 5.16
N GLU A 6 3.23 4.31 5.72
CA GLU A 6 4.01 5.25 4.91
C GLU A 6 5.10 4.53 4.12
N ASP A 7 5.83 3.64 4.77
CA ASP A 7 6.91 2.91 4.10
C ASP A 7 6.38 2.03 2.97
N PHE A 8 5.25 1.38 3.20
CA PHE A 8 4.63 0.53 2.18
C PHE A 8 4.28 1.33 0.92
N PHE A 9 3.59 2.46 1.08
CA PHE A 9 3.17 3.24 -0.07
C PHE A 9 4.33 4.03 -0.69
N THR A 10 5.35 4.39 0.08
CA THR A 10 6.58 4.96 -0.48
C THR A 10 7.29 3.94 -1.38
N ALA A 11 7.22 2.65 -1.03
CA ALA A 11 7.80 1.60 -1.85
C ALA A 11 7.22 1.56 -3.27
N TRP A 12 5.96 1.98 -3.45
CA TRP A 12 5.34 2.03 -4.78
C TRP A 12 6.03 3.04 -5.70
N CYS A 13 6.74 4.03 -5.13
CA CYS A 13 7.50 5.03 -5.88
C CYS A 13 8.97 4.65 -6.04
N GLU A 14 9.43 3.57 -5.41
CA GLU A 14 10.84 3.20 -5.39
C GLU A 14 11.21 2.43 -6.65
N GLY A 15 12.14 2.97 -7.44
CA GLY A 15 12.57 2.36 -8.68
C GLY A 15 13.57 1.22 -8.53
N ASP A 16 14.30 1.17 -7.40
CA ASP A 16 15.26 0.10 -7.13
C ASP A 16 14.51 -1.10 -6.55
N ALA A 17 14.53 -2.24 -7.28
CA ALA A 17 13.77 -3.42 -6.90
C ALA A 17 14.20 -3.99 -5.54
N ASP A 18 15.49 -4.05 -5.27
CA ASP A 18 15.97 -4.61 -4.00
C ASP A 18 15.54 -3.73 -2.82
N LYS A 19 15.67 -2.41 -2.98
CA LYS A 19 15.28 -1.46 -1.95
C LYS A 19 13.77 -1.49 -1.74
N ARG A 20 13.00 -1.50 -2.81
CA ARG A 20 11.54 -1.60 -2.76
C ARG A 20 11.08 -2.85 -2.02
N ASN A 21 11.66 -4.00 -2.38
CA ASN A 21 11.29 -5.27 -1.77
C ASN A 21 11.63 -5.29 -0.27
N ALA A 22 12.73 -4.70 0.13
CA ALA A 22 13.09 -4.59 1.54
C ALA A 22 12.11 -3.69 2.31
N MET A 23 11.67 -2.60 1.71
CA MET A 23 10.69 -1.70 2.32
C MET A 23 9.36 -2.42 2.55
N ILE A 24 8.90 -3.20 1.57
CA ILE A 24 7.66 -3.96 1.70
C ILE A 24 7.79 -5.02 2.78
N ALA A 25 8.88 -5.77 2.77
CA ALA A 25 9.12 -6.82 3.77
C ALA A 25 9.13 -6.26 5.20
N GLY A 26 9.64 -5.04 5.37
CA GLY A 26 9.66 -4.39 6.69
C GLY A 26 8.30 -3.84 7.13
N ALA A 27 7.39 -3.62 6.19
CA ALA A 27 6.11 -2.96 6.45
C ALA A 27 4.95 -3.92 6.69
N VAL A 28 5.00 -5.13 6.14
CA VAL A 28 3.88 -6.07 6.19
C VAL A 28 4.20 -7.29 7.05
N ALA A 29 3.13 -7.88 7.61
CA ALA A 29 3.22 -9.14 8.36
C ALA A 29 3.32 -10.31 7.38
N GLU A 30 3.78 -11.45 7.87
CA GLU A 30 3.77 -12.70 7.13
C GLU A 30 2.95 -13.75 7.89
N PRO A 31 1.88 -14.30 7.29
CA PRO A 31 1.34 -13.96 5.96
C PRO A 31 0.68 -12.59 5.93
N VAL A 32 0.54 -12.03 4.74
CA VAL A 32 -0.17 -10.77 4.53
C VAL A 32 -1.39 -11.04 3.65
N PHE A 33 -2.44 -10.25 3.83
CA PHE A 33 -3.60 -10.25 2.95
C PHE A 33 -3.69 -8.89 2.29
N TYR A 34 -3.65 -8.87 0.96
CA TYR A 34 -3.77 -7.63 0.18
C TYR A 34 -4.79 -7.81 -0.94
N ALA A 35 -5.66 -6.82 -1.10
CA ALA A 35 -6.60 -6.77 -2.22
C ALA A 35 -6.87 -5.31 -2.59
N ASP A 36 -6.98 -5.06 -3.88
CA ASP A 36 -7.41 -3.75 -4.40
C ASP A 36 -8.18 -3.96 -5.71
N PRO A 37 -8.71 -2.88 -6.33
CA PRO A 37 -9.54 -3.05 -7.53
C PRO A 37 -8.82 -3.69 -8.72
N ARG A 38 -7.50 -3.65 -8.76
CA ARG A 38 -6.72 -4.19 -9.88
C ARG A 38 -6.10 -5.55 -9.60
N SER A 39 -6.15 -6.02 -8.36
CA SER A 39 -5.48 -7.27 -8.01
C SER A 39 -6.23 -8.53 -8.47
N GLU A 40 -7.48 -8.38 -8.93
CA GLU A 40 -8.35 -9.46 -9.41
C GLU A 40 -8.64 -10.52 -8.35
N ALA A 41 -7.65 -10.96 -7.60
CA ALA A 41 -7.77 -11.91 -6.52
C ALA A 41 -6.92 -11.45 -5.34
N PRO A 42 -7.20 -11.89 -4.12
CA PRO A 42 -6.35 -11.54 -2.98
C PRO A 42 -4.92 -12.03 -3.15
N ILE A 43 -3.99 -11.22 -2.70
CA ILE A 43 -2.57 -11.55 -2.66
C ILE A 43 -2.24 -11.92 -1.22
N GLU A 44 -1.77 -13.14 -0.99
CA GLU A 44 -1.67 -13.67 0.36
C GLU A 44 -0.26 -14.07 0.79
N ASP A 45 0.76 -13.72 -0.01
CA ASP A 45 2.15 -13.93 0.38
C ASP A 45 3.02 -12.74 0.01
N LEU A 46 4.13 -12.60 0.73
CA LEU A 46 5.04 -11.47 0.58
C LEU A 46 5.63 -11.38 -0.82
N ALA A 47 6.07 -12.50 -1.39
CA ALA A 47 6.72 -12.48 -2.70
C ALA A 47 5.75 -12.01 -3.79
N ALA A 48 4.50 -12.47 -3.72
CA ALA A 48 3.49 -12.04 -4.69
C ALA A 48 3.16 -10.55 -4.53
N LEU A 49 3.12 -10.06 -3.30
CA LEU A 49 2.88 -8.63 -3.07
C LEU A 49 4.04 -7.78 -3.57
N GLN A 50 5.27 -8.20 -3.34
CA GLN A 50 6.44 -7.50 -3.86
C GLN A 50 6.42 -7.43 -5.38
N SER A 51 6.05 -8.53 -6.03
CA SER A 51 5.91 -8.57 -7.50
C SER A 51 4.81 -7.63 -8.00
N TYR A 52 3.69 -7.60 -7.30
CA TYR A 52 2.56 -6.76 -7.67
C TYR A 52 2.93 -5.27 -7.61
N VAL A 53 3.57 -4.84 -6.51
CA VAL A 53 4.03 -3.45 -6.38
C VAL A 53 5.11 -3.14 -7.41
N GLY A 54 5.99 -4.10 -7.68
CA GLY A 54 7.02 -3.95 -8.70
C GLY A 54 6.44 -3.72 -10.11
N MET A 55 5.35 -4.42 -10.45
CA MET A 55 4.66 -4.19 -11.72
C MET A 55 4.12 -2.77 -11.82
N PHE A 56 3.55 -2.24 -10.74
CA PHE A 56 3.09 -0.86 -10.70
C PHE A 56 4.25 0.11 -10.96
N SER A 57 5.38 -0.11 -10.29
CA SER A 57 6.56 0.76 -10.45
C SER A 57 7.08 0.74 -11.88
N GLU A 58 7.01 -0.40 -12.57
CA GLU A 58 7.44 -0.49 -13.97
C GLU A 58 6.45 0.16 -14.93
N MET A 59 5.15 0.05 -14.64
CA MET A 59 4.10 0.61 -15.50
C MET A 59 3.95 2.11 -15.34
N ALA A 60 4.27 2.63 -14.17
CA ALA A 60 4.14 4.05 -13.86
C ALA A 60 5.41 4.56 -13.17
N PRO A 61 6.56 4.54 -13.87
CA PRO A 61 7.83 4.94 -13.25
C PRO A 61 7.80 6.40 -12.83
N GLY A 62 8.23 6.65 -11.59
CA GLY A 62 8.29 8.00 -11.05
C GLY A 62 6.96 8.59 -10.63
N MET A 63 5.87 7.85 -10.71
CA MET A 63 4.57 8.36 -10.27
C MET A 63 4.57 8.56 -8.76
N PRO A 64 4.25 9.76 -8.25
CA PRO A 64 4.14 9.98 -6.82
C PRO A 64 3.00 9.17 -6.22
N VAL A 65 3.26 8.55 -5.07
CA VAL A 65 2.25 7.84 -4.29
C VAL A 65 2.42 8.30 -2.85
N SER A 66 1.37 8.82 -2.26
CA SER A 66 1.46 9.40 -0.92
C SER A 66 0.21 9.13 -0.10
N VAL A 67 0.41 8.95 1.20
CA VAL A 67 -0.68 8.85 2.16
C VAL A 67 -1.07 10.27 2.56
N THR A 68 -2.27 10.69 2.19
CA THR A 68 -2.72 12.06 2.42
C THR A 68 -3.55 12.21 3.69
N ASN A 69 -4.12 11.13 4.20
CA ASN A 69 -4.92 11.16 5.41
C ASN A 69 -4.95 9.78 6.06
N GLU A 70 -5.05 9.76 7.37
CA GLU A 70 -5.06 8.52 8.15
C GLU A 70 -5.95 8.68 9.36
N SER A 71 -6.78 7.68 9.65
CA SER A 71 -7.60 7.61 10.87
C SER A 71 -7.41 6.24 11.48
N GLN A 72 -7.27 6.17 12.78
CA GLN A 72 -7.00 4.91 13.48
C GLN A 72 -7.95 4.69 14.64
N VAL A 73 -8.50 3.49 14.73
CA VAL A 73 -9.29 3.02 15.86
C VAL A 73 -8.68 1.70 16.30
N VAL A 74 -8.11 1.64 17.49
CA VAL A 74 -7.37 0.49 18.03
C VAL A 74 -6.23 0.11 17.06
N ASN A 75 -6.33 -1.05 16.39
CA ASN A 75 -5.35 -1.48 15.39
C ASN A 75 -5.89 -1.41 13.96
N PHE A 76 -7.04 -0.78 13.77
CA PHE A 76 -7.66 -0.64 12.45
C PHE A 76 -7.41 0.77 11.93
N VAL A 77 -6.89 0.86 10.71
CA VAL A 77 -6.54 2.14 10.10
C VAL A 77 -7.30 2.31 8.80
N ARG A 78 -7.81 3.52 8.58
CA ARG A 78 -8.32 3.92 7.27
C ARG A 78 -7.38 4.98 6.73
N ALA A 79 -6.81 4.73 5.57
CA ALA A 79 -5.85 5.64 4.93
C ALA A 79 -6.34 6.06 3.56
N THR A 80 -6.16 7.34 3.24
CA THR A 80 -6.37 7.84 1.89
C THR A 80 -5.02 7.91 1.20
N VAL A 81 -4.92 7.30 0.03
CA VAL A 81 -3.69 7.26 -0.75
C VAL A 81 -3.93 7.94 -2.08
N GLN A 82 -3.03 8.85 -2.44
CA GLN A 82 -3.09 9.57 -3.71
C GLN A 82 -2.03 9.02 -4.65
N PHE A 83 -2.47 8.66 -5.86
CA PHE A 83 -1.62 8.18 -6.94
C PHE A 83 -1.56 9.27 -8.00
N GLY A 84 -0.35 9.83 -8.23
CA GLY A 84 -0.15 10.91 -9.17
C GLY A 84 -0.30 12.29 -8.54
N GLU A 85 -0.25 13.31 -9.37
CA GLU A 85 -0.33 14.71 -8.95
C GLU A 85 -1.34 15.48 -9.80
N GLY A 86 -1.88 16.57 -9.22
CA GLY A 86 -2.73 17.50 -9.93
C GLY A 86 -4.09 16.91 -10.26
N GLU A 87 -4.67 17.41 -11.34
CA GLU A 87 -6.03 17.04 -11.74
C GLU A 87 -6.15 15.59 -12.18
N GLN A 88 -5.04 14.98 -12.60
CA GLN A 88 -5.06 13.60 -13.06
C GLN A 88 -4.78 12.60 -11.94
N SER A 89 -4.58 13.09 -10.72
CA SER A 89 -4.36 12.20 -9.60
C SER A 89 -5.60 11.37 -9.31
N GLN A 90 -5.38 10.15 -8.84
CA GLN A 90 -6.45 9.26 -8.39
C GLN A 90 -6.26 8.99 -6.92
N LYS A 91 -7.36 8.82 -6.20
CA LYS A 91 -7.33 8.50 -4.79
C LYS A 91 -7.99 7.17 -4.52
N GLY A 92 -7.47 6.47 -3.54
CA GLY A 92 -8.06 5.26 -3.04
C GLY A 92 -8.14 5.29 -1.53
N GLN A 93 -9.08 4.57 -0.96
CA GLN A 93 -9.18 4.39 0.47
C GLN A 93 -8.79 2.97 0.82
N TYR A 94 -7.88 2.84 1.77
CA TYR A 94 -7.40 1.55 2.23
C TYR A 94 -7.85 1.34 3.66
N THR A 95 -8.38 0.16 3.93
CA THR A 95 -8.63 -0.31 5.30
C THR A 95 -7.52 -1.28 5.66
N ILE A 96 -6.91 -1.09 6.80
CA ILE A 96 -5.68 -1.77 7.18
C ILE A 96 -5.82 -2.29 8.60
N ASP A 97 -5.48 -3.57 8.80
CA ASP A 97 -5.36 -4.16 10.13
C ASP A 97 -3.87 -4.26 10.47
N LEU A 98 -3.47 -3.67 11.58
CA LEU A 98 -2.09 -3.76 12.07
C LEU A 98 -1.96 -4.89 13.06
N ASP A 99 -0.81 -5.59 13.04
CA ASP A 99 -0.52 -6.61 14.03
C ASP A 99 0.09 -5.99 15.31
N ALA A 100 0.46 -6.82 16.26
CA ALA A 100 1.01 -6.36 17.54
C ALA A 100 2.34 -5.62 17.39
N ASN A 101 3.04 -5.81 16.28
CA ASN A 101 4.31 -5.16 15.97
C ASN A 101 4.15 -3.91 15.11
N GLY A 102 2.91 -3.50 14.82
CA GLY A 102 2.63 -2.36 13.97
C GLY A 102 2.79 -2.63 12.48
N LYS A 103 2.90 -3.88 12.08
CA LYS A 103 2.99 -4.26 10.67
C LYS A 103 1.60 -4.49 10.09
N MET A 104 1.48 -4.31 8.79
CA MET A 104 0.19 -4.42 8.10
C MET A 104 -0.12 -5.88 7.81
N ALA A 105 -1.09 -6.44 8.52
CA ALA A 105 -1.50 -7.83 8.33
C ALA A 105 -2.56 -7.98 7.25
N ARG A 106 -3.42 -6.98 7.09
CA ARG A 106 -4.49 -6.99 6.10
C ARG A 106 -4.63 -5.60 5.50
N ILE A 107 -4.66 -5.55 4.18
CA ILE A 107 -4.71 -4.29 3.43
C ILE A 107 -5.76 -4.46 2.34
N VAL A 108 -6.84 -3.67 2.39
CA VAL A 108 -7.89 -3.72 1.38
C VAL A 108 -8.12 -2.31 0.84
N GLY A 109 -7.95 -2.14 -0.47
CA GLY A 109 -8.10 -0.87 -1.15
C GLY A 109 -9.39 -0.76 -1.93
N PHE A 110 -9.99 0.42 -1.87
CA PHE A 110 -11.21 0.77 -2.59
C PHE A 110 -10.95 2.01 -3.45
N PRO A 111 -11.53 2.11 -4.65
CA PRO A 111 -11.32 3.29 -5.48
C PRO A 111 -12.09 4.49 -4.92
N GLY A 112 -11.55 5.69 -5.14
CA GLY A 112 -12.22 6.93 -4.79
C GLY A 112 -12.13 7.29 -3.32
N MET A 113 -13.04 8.14 -2.89
CA MET A 113 -13.07 8.69 -1.53
C MET A 113 -14.23 8.16 -0.70
N GLY A 114 -14.78 7.06 -1.07
CA GLY A 114 -15.97 6.47 -0.48
C GLY A 114 -17.03 6.31 -1.55
N ALA A 115 -17.92 5.39 -1.33
CA ALA A 115 -18.90 4.98 -2.33
C ALA A 115 -19.82 6.07 -2.78
#